data_c1ee305f37d871bbf81284b2ccf619b6
#
_entry.id   c1ee305f37d871bbf81284b2ccf619b6
#
_cell.length_a   1.000
_cell.length_b   1.000
_cell.length_c   1.000
_cell.angle_alpha   90.00
_cell.angle_beta   90.00
_cell.angle_gamma   90.00
#
_symmetry.space_group_name_H-M   'P 1'
#
loop_
_entity.id
_entity.type
_entity.pdbx_description
1 polymer ?
#
loop_
_entity_poly.entity_id
_entity_poly.type
_entity_poly.pdbx_seq_one_letter_code
_entity_poly.pdbx_strand_id
1 'polypeptide(L)'
;TLYNDLKLFLSKNNVDIVVFSENVYYGYKNHYIAERTRQLIKKIEQDKLFTKHPLLLSFYGYEYINNVVAVYWSQQDMILRQKEILIPFFEKGVFGEEYSLISDRLNQPKSKNKHGYFTMNNIRINARICYDALFPSISKTYPGLTIIQSDYSWLNNGSAYKNTILNGSILSKFSVNIHSPLINIQNYGGTIVISDDWKINWDVYNKSLYMPFIVIEI
;
A
#
# COMPACT_ATOMS: atom_id res chain seq x y z
N THR A 1 -7.64 -20.38 -3.23
CA THR A 1 -7.96 -18.94 -3.39
C THR A 1 -7.01 -18.11 -2.53
N LEU A 2 -6.72 -16.87 -2.94
CA LEU A 2 -5.82 -15.95 -2.22
C LEU A 2 -6.08 -15.92 -0.69
N TYR A 3 -7.35 -15.91 -0.30
CA TYR A 3 -7.75 -15.90 1.11
C TYR A 3 -7.33 -17.19 1.87
N ASN A 4 -7.57 -18.35 1.28
CA ASN A 4 -7.19 -19.62 1.90
C ASN A 4 -5.67 -19.78 1.97
N ASP A 5 -4.97 -19.32 0.92
CA ASP A 5 -3.51 -19.36 0.84
C ASP A 5 -2.90 -18.43 1.91
N LEU A 6 -3.49 -17.24 2.11
CA LEU A 6 -3.12 -16.33 3.19
C LEU A 6 -3.34 -16.97 4.56
N LYS A 7 -4.49 -17.59 4.81
CA LYS A 7 -4.74 -18.28 6.10
C LYS A 7 -3.73 -19.39 6.36
N LEU A 8 -3.44 -20.20 5.35
CA LEU A 8 -2.44 -21.24 5.46
C LEU A 8 -1.03 -20.68 5.73
N PHE A 9 -0.68 -19.59 5.08
CA PHE A 9 0.59 -18.90 5.31
C PHE A 9 0.70 -18.39 6.76
N LEU A 10 -0.33 -17.71 7.26
CA LEU A 10 -0.38 -17.16 8.61
C LEU A 10 -0.46 -18.24 9.70
N SER A 11 -0.97 -19.43 9.39
CA SER A 11 -0.95 -20.55 10.35
C SER A 11 0.45 -21.09 10.60
N LYS A 12 1.41 -20.79 9.72
CA LYS A 12 2.80 -21.25 9.79
C LYS A 12 3.80 -20.14 10.15
N ASN A 13 3.38 -18.90 10.05
CA ASN A 13 4.23 -17.74 10.24
C ASN A 13 3.59 -16.76 11.24
N ASN A 14 4.32 -16.42 12.28
CA ASN A 14 3.92 -15.35 13.19
C ASN A 14 4.42 -14.02 12.61
N VAL A 15 3.53 -13.09 12.35
CA VAL A 15 3.85 -11.79 11.76
C VAL A 15 3.14 -10.68 12.52
N ASP A 16 3.79 -9.54 12.66
CA ASP A 16 3.24 -8.36 13.34
C ASP A 16 2.18 -7.65 12.49
N ILE A 17 2.34 -7.67 11.17
CA ILE A 17 1.42 -7.05 10.22
C ILE A 17 1.44 -7.78 8.89
N VAL A 18 0.28 -7.87 8.26
CA VAL A 18 0.14 -8.33 6.87
C VAL A 18 -0.06 -7.11 5.97
N VAL A 19 0.80 -6.96 4.98
CA VAL A 19 0.74 -5.82 4.06
C VAL A 19 0.48 -6.31 2.63
N PHE A 20 -0.53 -5.72 2.00
CA PHE A 20 -0.83 -5.94 0.58
C PHE A 20 -0.27 -4.79 -0.25
N SER A 21 0.08 -5.07 -1.51
CA SER A 21 0.44 -4.04 -2.48
C SER A 21 -0.76 -3.12 -2.81
N GLU A 22 -0.51 -2.04 -3.52
CA GLU A 22 -1.59 -1.25 -4.13
C GLU A 22 -2.35 -2.12 -5.13
N ASN A 23 -3.66 -2.23 -4.94
CA ASN A 23 -4.50 -3.02 -5.81
C ASN A 23 -5.61 -2.17 -6.43
N VAL A 24 -5.24 -1.41 -7.48
CA VAL A 24 -6.17 -0.55 -8.23
C VAL A 24 -7.28 -1.32 -8.91
N TYR A 25 -7.09 -2.61 -9.17
CA TYR A 25 -8.09 -3.45 -9.83
C TYR A 25 -9.23 -3.90 -8.93
N TYR A 26 -9.08 -3.81 -7.63
CA TYR A 26 -10.17 -4.04 -6.68
C TYR A 26 -10.95 -2.73 -6.45
N GLY A 27 -11.38 -2.09 -7.52
CA GLY A 27 -12.01 -0.80 -7.44
C GLY A 27 -13.49 -0.81 -7.80
N TYR A 28 -14.15 0.25 -7.39
CA TYR A 28 -15.58 0.50 -7.50
C TYR A 28 -16.12 0.56 -8.96
N LYS A 29 -15.27 0.80 -9.95
CA LYS A 29 -15.66 1.02 -11.34
C LYS A 29 -16.03 -0.24 -12.12
N ASN A 30 -15.47 -1.38 -11.74
CA ASN A 30 -15.79 -2.65 -12.37
C ASN A 30 -16.61 -3.48 -11.38
N HIS A 31 -17.88 -3.67 -11.64
CA HIS A 31 -18.78 -4.40 -10.76
C HIS A 31 -18.23 -5.76 -10.32
N TYR A 32 -17.55 -6.47 -11.20
CA TYR A 32 -16.98 -7.76 -10.90
C TYR A 32 -15.79 -7.67 -9.92
N ILE A 33 -14.95 -6.68 -10.09
CA ILE A 33 -13.77 -6.46 -9.25
C ILE A 33 -14.19 -5.93 -7.88
N ALA A 34 -15.13 -4.98 -7.85
CA ALA A 34 -15.70 -4.46 -6.60
C ALA A 34 -16.37 -5.56 -5.77
N GLU A 35 -17.07 -6.48 -6.42
CA GLU A 35 -17.69 -7.61 -5.74
C GLU A 35 -16.65 -8.56 -5.12
N ARG A 36 -15.56 -8.85 -5.82
CA ARG A 36 -14.44 -9.65 -5.26
C ARG A 36 -13.80 -8.99 -4.04
N THR A 37 -13.59 -7.68 -4.08
CA THR A 37 -13.07 -6.93 -2.92
C THR A 37 -14.03 -7.01 -1.74
N ARG A 38 -15.32 -6.80 -1.96
CA ARG A 38 -16.33 -6.94 -0.90
C ARG A 38 -16.35 -8.34 -0.31
N GLN A 39 -16.26 -9.37 -1.15
CA GLN A 39 -16.19 -10.76 -0.69
C GLN A 39 -14.92 -11.03 0.12
N LEU A 40 -13.78 -10.48 -0.26
CA LEU A 40 -12.54 -10.58 0.50
C LEU A 40 -12.67 -9.91 1.87
N ILE A 41 -13.13 -8.66 1.90
CA ILE A 41 -13.34 -7.91 3.14
C ILE A 41 -14.32 -8.66 4.05
N LYS A 42 -15.45 -9.10 3.52
CA LYS A 42 -16.43 -9.89 4.28
C LYS A 42 -15.84 -11.17 4.88
N LYS A 43 -14.99 -11.88 4.15
CA LYS A 43 -14.31 -13.06 4.69
C LYS A 43 -13.31 -12.71 5.80
N ILE A 44 -12.55 -11.63 5.61
CA ILE A 44 -11.62 -11.12 6.63
C ILE A 44 -12.39 -10.76 7.91
N GLU A 45 -13.53 -10.09 7.78
CA GLU A 45 -14.40 -9.72 8.91
C GLU A 45 -14.98 -10.95 9.61
N GLN A 46 -15.54 -11.89 8.87
CA GLN A 46 -16.14 -13.11 9.40
C GLN A 46 -15.14 -13.95 10.21
N ASP A 47 -13.93 -14.08 9.71
CA ASP A 47 -12.86 -14.83 10.39
C ASP A 47 -12.14 -13.99 11.45
N LYS A 48 -12.44 -12.71 11.54
CA LYS A 48 -11.73 -11.77 12.43
C LYS A 48 -10.22 -11.86 12.26
N LEU A 49 -9.75 -12.03 11.02
CA LEU A 49 -8.33 -12.21 10.71
C LEU A 49 -7.49 -11.02 11.22
N PHE A 50 -8.03 -9.81 11.11
CA PHE A 50 -7.42 -8.57 11.58
C PHE A 50 -7.31 -8.48 13.11
N THR A 51 -8.04 -9.30 13.89
CA THR A 51 -7.90 -9.32 15.34
C THR A 51 -6.65 -10.06 15.81
N LYS A 52 -6.14 -10.97 14.98
CA LYS A 52 -4.90 -11.72 15.24
C LYS A 52 -3.71 -11.08 14.54
N HIS A 53 -3.91 -10.59 13.34
CA HIS A 53 -2.88 -10.00 12.50
C HIS A 53 -3.40 -8.66 11.97
N PRO A 54 -2.87 -7.52 12.40
CA PRO A 54 -3.17 -6.25 11.78
C PRO A 54 -2.92 -6.31 10.27
N LEU A 55 -3.79 -5.67 9.50
CA LEU A 55 -3.73 -5.67 8.04
C LEU A 55 -3.49 -4.26 7.53
N LEU A 56 -2.65 -4.11 6.52
CA LEU A 56 -2.53 -2.91 5.72
C LEU A 56 -2.96 -3.26 4.30
N LEU A 57 -4.17 -2.87 3.95
CA LEU A 57 -4.79 -3.10 2.65
C LEU A 57 -4.71 -1.84 1.80
N SER A 58 -4.68 -1.99 0.48
CA SER A 58 -4.85 -0.87 -0.44
C SER A 58 -5.77 -1.27 -1.58
N PHE A 59 -6.75 -0.43 -1.90
CA PHE A 59 -7.69 -0.65 -2.98
C PHE A 59 -8.33 0.66 -3.45
N TYR A 60 -8.96 0.62 -4.63
CA TYR A 60 -9.67 1.75 -5.18
C TYR A 60 -11.08 1.83 -4.63
N GLY A 61 -11.39 2.93 -3.98
CA GLY A 61 -12.71 3.21 -3.41
C GLY A 61 -12.97 2.49 -2.09
N TYR A 62 -13.41 3.22 -1.11
CA TYR A 62 -13.90 2.71 0.16
C TYR A 62 -15.07 3.58 0.62
N GLU A 63 -16.22 2.96 0.83
CA GLU A 63 -17.46 3.68 1.15
C GLU A 63 -17.74 4.79 0.12
N TYR A 64 -17.58 6.04 0.52
CA TYR A 64 -17.82 7.23 -0.32
C TYR A 64 -16.56 7.80 -0.97
N ILE A 65 -15.40 7.15 -0.78
CA ILE A 65 -14.13 7.64 -1.30
C ILE A 65 -13.87 7.03 -2.67
N ASN A 66 -13.91 7.85 -3.72
CA ASN A 66 -13.63 7.46 -5.10
C ASN A 66 -12.14 7.67 -5.45
N ASN A 67 -11.24 7.12 -4.64
CA ASN A 67 -9.81 7.22 -4.87
C ASN A 67 -9.11 5.98 -4.29
N VAL A 68 -7.80 5.85 -4.54
CA VAL A 68 -7.01 4.81 -3.91
C VAL A 68 -6.87 5.10 -2.43
N VAL A 69 -7.17 4.12 -1.62
CA VAL A 69 -7.07 4.21 -0.17
C VAL A 69 -6.16 3.12 0.38
N ALA A 70 -5.42 3.45 1.43
CA ALA A 70 -4.77 2.50 2.30
C ALA A 70 -5.57 2.40 3.60
N VAL A 71 -5.85 1.19 4.03
CA VAL A 71 -6.61 0.90 5.25
C VAL A 71 -5.74 0.07 6.17
N TYR A 72 -5.30 0.66 7.27
CA TYR A 72 -4.76 -0.09 8.40
C TYR A 72 -5.93 -0.57 9.25
N TRP A 73 -5.97 -1.86 9.51
CA TRP A 73 -7.06 -2.53 10.20
C TRP A 73 -6.51 -3.45 11.28
N SER A 74 -6.83 -3.14 12.52
CA SER A 74 -6.44 -3.90 13.71
C SER A 74 -7.65 -4.12 14.63
N GLN A 75 -7.45 -4.88 15.71
CA GLN A 75 -8.49 -5.07 16.72
C GLN A 75 -8.95 -3.76 17.38
N GLN A 76 -8.05 -2.79 17.48
CA GLN A 76 -8.29 -1.56 18.23
C GLN A 76 -8.68 -0.40 17.32
N ASP A 77 -8.12 -0.34 16.10
CA ASP A 77 -8.22 0.80 15.22
C ASP A 77 -8.43 0.40 13.77
N MET A 78 -9.20 1.23 13.08
CA MET A 78 -9.22 1.28 11.62
C MET A 78 -8.81 2.68 11.20
N ILE A 79 -7.64 2.78 10.58
CA ILE A 79 -7.08 4.04 10.08
C ILE A 79 -7.12 4.02 8.57
N LEU A 80 -7.75 5.03 8.00
CA LEU A 80 -7.95 5.17 6.57
C LEU A 80 -7.16 6.36 6.04
N ARG A 81 -6.38 6.11 5.01
CA ARG A 81 -5.66 7.14 4.26
C ARG A 81 -6.07 7.12 2.80
N GLN A 82 -6.38 8.27 2.27
CA GLN A 82 -6.61 8.47 0.85
C GLN A 82 -5.30 8.88 0.15
N LYS A 83 -5.07 8.40 -1.08
CA LYS A 83 -3.97 8.87 -1.93
C LYS A 83 -4.16 10.36 -2.21
N GLU A 84 -3.15 11.17 -1.90
CA GLU A 84 -3.23 12.62 -1.99
C GLU A 84 -2.72 13.14 -3.33
N ILE A 85 -1.67 12.51 -3.85
CA ILE A 85 -1.00 12.95 -5.07
C ILE A 85 -1.26 11.93 -6.17
N LEU A 86 -2.05 12.35 -7.14
CA LEU A 86 -2.44 11.54 -8.28
C LEU A 86 -1.41 11.64 -9.41
N ILE A 87 -1.21 10.54 -10.13
CA ILE A 87 -0.32 10.52 -11.28
C ILE A 87 -0.91 11.40 -12.39
N PRO A 88 -0.16 12.44 -12.84
CA PRO A 88 -0.60 13.28 -13.95
C PRO A 88 -0.86 12.43 -15.20
N PHE A 89 -1.88 12.79 -15.98
CA PHE A 89 -2.33 12.15 -17.20
C PHE A 89 -2.94 10.73 -17.05
N PHE A 90 -2.69 10.03 -15.93
CA PHE A 90 -3.24 8.69 -15.68
C PHE A 90 -4.37 8.70 -14.64
N GLU A 91 -4.13 9.30 -13.50
CA GLU A 91 -5.11 9.43 -12.43
C GLU A 91 -5.72 10.84 -12.39
N LYS A 92 -5.07 11.80 -13.09
CA LYS A 92 -5.50 13.19 -13.20
C LYS A 92 -5.51 13.62 -14.66
N GLY A 93 -6.62 14.17 -15.13
CA GLY A 93 -6.77 14.63 -16.52
C GLY A 93 -5.79 15.73 -16.94
N VAL A 94 -5.65 15.92 -18.26
CA VAL A 94 -4.71 16.84 -18.89
C VAL A 94 -4.91 18.29 -18.42
N PHE A 95 -6.14 18.68 -18.10
CA PHE A 95 -6.50 20.04 -17.64
C PHE A 95 -6.72 20.15 -16.14
N GLY A 96 -6.19 19.19 -15.34
CA GLY A 96 -6.44 19.17 -13.90
C GLY A 96 -7.83 18.66 -13.55
N GLU A 97 -8.66 18.35 -14.51
CA GLU A 97 -9.85 17.55 -14.30
C GLU A 97 -9.36 16.17 -13.88
N GLU A 98 -9.72 15.81 -12.66
CA GLU A 98 -9.49 14.46 -12.25
C GLU A 98 -10.28 13.58 -13.19
N TYR A 99 -9.73 12.47 -13.67
CA TYR A 99 -10.49 11.40 -14.31
C TYR A 99 -11.46 10.85 -13.29
N SER A 100 -12.37 11.72 -12.94
CA SER A 100 -13.45 11.39 -12.09
C SER A 100 -14.63 11.12 -13.00
N LEU A 101 -14.97 10.03 -12.95
CA LEU A 101 -16.27 9.64 -12.53
C LEU A 101 -16.67 10.30 -11.16
N ILE A 102 -16.16 11.49 -10.92
CA ILE A 102 -16.10 12.23 -9.67
C ILE A 102 -16.91 13.50 -9.80
N SER A 103 -18.17 13.33 -10.11
CA SER A 103 -19.13 14.40 -9.82
C SER A 103 -19.42 14.55 -8.32
N ASP A 104 -18.96 13.63 -7.46
CA ASP A 104 -19.37 13.56 -6.05
C ASP A 104 -18.32 14.07 -5.04
N ARG A 105 -17.31 14.84 -5.50
CA ARG A 105 -16.23 15.31 -4.61
C ARG A 105 -16.58 16.38 -3.60
N LEU A 106 -17.67 17.08 -3.79
CA LEU A 106 -18.00 18.23 -2.93
C LEU A 106 -18.42 17.84 -1.50
N ASN A 107 -18.72 16.56 -1.26
CA ASN A 107 -19.22 16.09 0.04
C ASN A 107 -18.39 14.98 0.69
N GLN A 108 -17.15 14.73 0.25
CA GLN A 108 -16.36 13.66 0.86
C GLN A 108 -15.83 14.08 2.23
N PRO A 109 -16.00 13.25 3.27
CA PRO A 109 -15.35 13.49 4.54
C PRO A 109 -13.83 13.46 4.34
N LYS A 110 -13.16 14.56 4.65
CA LYS A 110 -11.69 14.62 4.66
C LYS A 110 -11.20 13.54 5.63
N SER A 111 -10.38 12.61 5.14
CA SER A 111 -9.77 11.59 6.00
C SER A 111 -9.23 12.24 7.27
N LYS A 112 -9.60 11.71 8.42
CA LYS A 112 -9.13 12.22 9.73
C LYS A 112 -7.61 12.10 9.87
N ASN A 113 -6.97 11.20 9.13
CA ASN A 113 -5.54 10.96 9.16
C ASN A 113 -4.90 11.22 7.78
N LYS A 114 -4.69 12.51 7.47
CA LYS A 114 -4.08 12.95 6.22
C LYS A 114 -2.65 12.44 5.98
N HIS A 115 -1.97 11.94 7.01
CA HIS A 115 -0.53 11.68 6.91
C HIS A 115 -0.15 10.21 6.83
N GLY A 116 -1.11 9.28 6.91
CA GLY A 116 -0.85 7.84 6.79
C GLY A 116 0.00 7.24 7.92
N TYR A 117 0.05 7.90 9.08
CA TYR A 117 0.79 7.40 10.22
C TYR A 117 -0.10 6.56 11.14
N PHE A 118 0.44 5.42 11.56
CA PHE A 118 -0.11 4.63 12.67
C PHE A 118 1.05 4.08 13.51
N THR A 119 0.73 3.60 14.70
CA THR A 119 1.72 3.02 15.61
C THR A 119 1.43 1.55 15.82
N MET A 120 2.45 0.73 15.72
CA MET A 120 2.40 -0.71 15.96
C MET A 120 3.66 -1.11 16.74
N ASN A 121 3.49 -1.84 17.84
CA ASN A 121 4.60 -2.27 18.70
C ASN A 121 5.57 -1.12 19.06
N ASN A 122 5.04 0.06 19.36
CA ASN A 122 5.78 1.31 19.63
C ASN A 122 6.60 1.84 18.43
N ILE A 123 6.47 1.26 17.27
CA ILE A 123 7.09 1.76 16.03
C ILE A 123 6.06 2.62 15.30
N ARG A 124 6.42 3.86 15.00
CA ARG A 124 5.62 4.74 14.17
C ARG A 124 5.83 4.38 12.70
N ILE A 125 4.77 3.96 12.04
CA ILE A 125 4.78 3.54 10.64
C ILE A 125 4.16 4.64 9.78
N ASN A 126 4.80 4.94 8.66
CA ASN A 126 4.26 5.79 7.61
C ASN A 126 3.82 4.93 6.42
N ALA A 127 2.52 4.77 6.24
CA ALA A 127 1.96 4.10 5.07
C ALA A 127 1.78 5.10 3.92
N ARG A 128 2.34 4.81 2.77
CA ARG A 128 2.28 5.64 1.54
C ARG A 128 1.71 4.82 0.38
N ILE A 129 1.12 5.51 -0.59
CA ILE A 129 0.51 4.87 -1.75
C ILE A 129 1.25 5.30 -3.01
N CYS A 130 2.03 4.38 -3.58
CA CYS A 130 2.66 4.50 -4.89
C CYS A 130 3.31 5.88 -5.13
N TYR A 131 2.76 6.65 -6.05
CA TYR A 131 3.26 7.96 -6.46
C TYR A 131 3.35 8.98 -5.33
N ASP A 132 2.49 8.89 -4.31
CA ASP A 132 2.57 9.75 -3.11
C ASP A 132 3.94 9.70 -2.42
N ALA A 133 4.60 8.55 -2.51
CA ALA A 133 5.87 8.34 -1.82
C ALA A 133 7.04 9.13 -2.43
N LEU A 134 6.88 9.64 -3.65
CA LEU A 134 7.89 10.47 -4.31
C LEU A 134 7.91 11.92 -3.76
N PHE A 135 6.95 12.28 -2.93
CA PHE A 135 6.82 13.66 -2.42
C PHE A 135 7.07 13.73 -0.92
N PRO A 136 7.65 14.84 -0.44
CA PRO A 136 7.96 15.01 0.97
C PRO A 136 6.72 14.92 1.86
N SER A 137 6.89 14.32 3.02
CA SER A 137 5.90 14.40 4.09
C SER A 137 6.10 15.67 4.89
N ILE A 138 5.01 16.42 5.14
CA ILE A 138 5.05 17.66 5.95
C ILE A 138 5.16 17.34 7.46
N SER A 139 5.31 16.08 7.84
CA SER A 139 5.41 15.69 9.25
C SER A 139 6.74 16.11 9.86
N LYS A 140 6.68 16.77 11.02
CA LYS A 140 7.85 17.14 11.82
C LYS A 140 8.49 15.96 12.55
N THR A 141 7.84 14.80 12.59
CA THR A 141 8.31 13.60 13.29
C THR A 141 8.61 12.50 12.29
N TYR A 142 9.79 11.92 12.40
CA TYR A 142 10.22 10.85 11.53
C TYR A 142 9.54 9.52 11.90
N PRO A 143 9.11 8.72 10.92
CA PRO A 143 8.65 7.36 11.16
C PRO A 143 9.81 6.45 11.53
N GLY A 144 9.53 5.38 12.28
CA GLY A 144 10.48 4.28 12.48
C GLY A 144 10.52 3.33 11.30
N LEU A 145 9.45 3.31 10.46
CA LEU A 145 9.36 2.49 9.26
C LEU A 145 8.47 3.20 8.23
N THR A 146 8.86 3.14 6.97
CA THR A 146 8.02 3.55 5.84
C THR A 146 7.58 2.33 5.03
N ILE A 147 6.28 2.18 4.83
CA ILE A 147 5.68 1.14 3.98
C ILE A 147 5.02 1.82 2.79
N ILE A 148 5.40 1.41 1.58
CA ILE A 148 4.80 1.90 0.34
C ILE A 148 4.06 0.74 -0.31
N GLN A 149 2.79 0.95 -0.58
CA GLN A 149 1.95 0.04 -1.36
C GLN A 149 1.91 0.55 -2.79
N SER A 150 2.48 -0.20 -3.73
CA SER A 150 2.66 0.25 -5.11
C SER A 150 2.18 -0.76 -6.13
N ASP A 151 1.79 -0.24 -7.29
CA ASP A 151 1.59 -1.00 -8.52
C ASP A 151 2.32 -0.31 -9.67
N TYR A 152 3.54 -0.77 -9.96
CA TYR A 152 4.32 -0.27 -11.11
C TYR A 152 4.18 -1.15 -12.35
N SER A 153 3.27 -2.12 -12.36
CA SER A 153 3.07 -3.05 -13.48
C SER A 153 2.73 -2.35 -14.79
N TRP A 154 2.05 -1.21 -14.72
CA TRP A 154 1.70 -0.38 -15.88
C TRP A 154 2.91 0.33 -16.51
N LEU A 155 4.05 0.42 -15.80
CA LEU A 155 5.34 0.91 -16.32
C LEU A 155 6.21 -0.23 -16.85
N ASN A 156 5.70 -1.46 -16.88
CA ASN A 156 6.48 -2.63 -17.21
C ASN A 156 6.76 -2.71 -18.72
N ASN A 157 7.98 -2.34 -19.10
CA ASN A 157 8.58 -2.57 -20.40
C ASN A 157 9.74 -3.59 -20.31
N GLY A 158 9.46 -4.75 -19.74
CA GLY A 158 10.47 -5.83 -19.65
C GLY A 158 11.63 -5.49 -18.72
N SER A 159 12.86 -5.41 -19.23
CA SER A 159 14.08 -5.19 -18.41
C SER A 159 14.11 -3.86 -17.63
N ALA A 160 13.34 -2.87 -18.07
CA ALA A 160 13.26 -1.57 -17.38
C ALA A 160 12.50 -1.65 -16.04
N TYR A 161 11.66 -2.66 -15.84
CA TYR A 161 10.79 -2.77 -14.67
C TYR A 161 11.57 -2.78 -13.34
N LYS A 162 12.61 -3.60 -13.25
CA LYS A 162 13.48 -3.65 -12.06
C LYS A 162 14.05 -2.28 -11.71
N ASN A 163 14.58 -1.58 -12.70
CA ASN A 163 15.19 -0.27 -12.50
C ASN A 163 14.14 0.77 -12.10
N THR A 164 12.93 0.70 -12.65
CA THR A 164 11.83 1.59 -12.30
C THR A 164 11.44 1.43 -10.83
N ILE A 165 11.25 0.18 -10.37
CA ILE A 165 10.92 -0.10 -8.96
C ILE A 165 12.05 0.38 -8.04
N LEU A 166 13.29 0.06 -8.39
CA LEU A 166 14.45 0.43 -7.60
C LEU A 166 14.60 1.95 -7.47
N ASN A 167 14.58 2.66 -8.59
CA ASN A 167 14.70 4.11 -8.62
C ASN A 167 13.54 4.80 -7.88
N GLY A 168 12.31 4.32 -8.08
CA GLY A 168 11.15 4.81 -7.35
C GLY A 168 11.28 4.61 -5.83
N SER A 169 11.80 3.47 -5.40
CA SER A 169 12.03 3.19 -3.97
C SER A 169 13.13 4.07 -3.37
N ILE A 170 14.23 4.29 -4.09
CA ILE A 170 15.31 5.18 -3.68
C ILE A 170 14.83 6.63 -3.57
N LEU A 171 14.14 7.13 -4.59
CA LEU A 171 13.55 8.48 -4.57
C LEU A 171 12.55 8.64 -3.42
N SER A 172 11.72 7.64 -3.18
CA SER A 172 10.77 7.65 -2.06
C SER A 172 11.48 7.72 -0.71
N LYS A 173 12.60 6.97 -0.54
CA LYS A 173 13.38 7.01 0.70
C LYS A 173 13.94 8.40 0.95
N PHE A 174 14.46 9.08 -0.07
CA PHE A 174 14.88 10.48 0.03
C PHE A 174 13.73 11.42 0.40
N SER A 175 12.56 11.22 -0.21
CA SER A 175 11.43 12.13 -0.04
C SER A 175 10.72 11.97 1.30
N VAL A 176 10.61 10.73 1.78
CA VAL A 176 9.80 10.43 2.97
C VAL A 176 10.63 10.41 4.24
N ASN A 177 11.71 9.65 4.27
CA ASN A 177 12.61 9.58 5.42
C ASN A 177 13.91 8.85 5.11
N ILE A 178 15.01 9.56 5.11
CA ILE A 178 16.37 9.01 4.84
C ILE A 178 16.91 8.13 5.99
N HIS A 179 16.38 8.25 7.21
CA HIS A 179 16.93 7.64 8.41
C HIS A 179 16.20 6.38 8.88
N SER A 180 15.08 6.00 8.27
CA SER A 180 14.36 4.79 8.64
C SER A 180 14.31 3.79 7.49
N PRO A 181 14.16 2.49 7.79
CA PRO A 181 13.96 1.50 6.75
C PRO A 181 12.70 1.80 5.94
N LEU A 182 12.72 1.32 4.68
CA LEU A 182 11.63 1.46 3.73
C LEU A 182 11.32 0.11 3.10
N ILE A 183 10.04 -0.22 3.03
CA ILE A 183 9.52 -1.36 2.25
C ILE A 183 8.62 -0.80 1.15
N ASN A 184 8.94 -1.09 -0.11
CA ASN A 184 8.06 -0.79 -1.25
C ASN A 184 7.51 -2.10 -1.81
N ILE A 185 6.24 -2.38 -1.52
CA ILE A 185 5.56 -3.63 -1.87
C ILE A 185 4.90 -3.46 -3.23
N GLN A 186 5.20 -4.39 -4.15
CA GLN A 186 4.74 -4.36 -5.53
C GLN A 186 3.68 -5.40 -5.82
N ASN A 187 2.72 -5.06 -6.67
CA ASN A 187 1.59 -5.93 -6.99
C ASN A 187 2.00 -7.21 -7.75
N TYR A 188 2.99 -7.12 -8.64
CA TYR A 188 3.45 -8.26 -9.46
C TYR A 188 4.85 -8.76 -9.06
N GLY A 189 5.23 -8.56 -7.81
CA GLY A 189 6.54 -8.92 -7.28
C GLY A 189 7.59 -7.83 -7.51
N GLY A 190 8.81 -8.10 -7.04
CA GLY A 190 9.89 -7.11 -7.06
C GLY A 190 9.82 -6.14 -5.87
N THR A 191 9.30 -6.58 -4.73
CA THR A 191 9.31 -5.82 -3.48
C THR A 191 10.72 -5.40 -3.11
N ILE A 192 10.92 -4.11 -2.85
CA ILE A 192 12.20 -3.53 -2.44
C ILE A 192 12.16 -3.24 -0.94
N VAL A 193 13.18 -3.72 -0.24
CA VAL A 193 13.47 -3.32 1.14
C VAL A 193 14.80 -2.58 1.15
N ILE A 194 14.80 -1.37 1.71
CA ILE A 194 16.00 -0.55 1.90
C ILE A 194 16.14 -0.31 3.40
N SER A 195 17.25 -0.76 3.98
CA SER A 195 17.56 -0.54 5.40
C SER A 195 17.83 0.94 5.72
N ASP A 196 17.97 1.26 6.99
CA ASP A 196 18.36 2.59 7.46
C ASP A 196 19.73 3.02 6.91
N ASP A 197 20.68 2.08 6.78
CA ASP A 197 22.02 2.29 6.20
C ASP A 197 22.05 2.16 4.66
N TRP A 198 20.90 2.24 3.99
CA TRP A 198 20.75 2.24 2.53
C TRP A 198 21.09 0.93 1.81
N LYS A 199 21.20 -0.18 2.50
CA LYS A 199 21.39 -1.48 1.88
C LYS A 199 20.07 -2.02 1.34
N ILE A 200 20.11 -2.57 0.12
CA ILE A 200 18.95 -3.18 -0.53
C ILE A 200 18.96 -4.69 -0.25
N ASN A 201 17.83 -5.19 0.22
CA ASN A 201 17.64 -6.62 0.43
C ASN A 201 17.22 -7.31 -0.87
N TRP A 202 18.21 -7.76 -1.64
CA TRP A 202 17.99 -8.44 -2.91
C TRP A 202 17.35 -9.83 -2.76
N ASP A 203 17.47 -10.49 -1.61
CA ASP A 203 16.82 -11.77 -1.35
C ASP A 203 15.29 -11.59 -1.30
N VAL A 204 14.80 -10.56 -0.60
CA VAL A 204 13.38 -10.18 -0.61
C VAL A 204 12.90 -9.87 -2.02
N TYR A 205 13.67 -9.07 -2.78
CA TYR A 205 13.32 -8.76 -4.16
C TYR A 205 13.13 -10.03 -4.99
N ASN A 206 14.12 -10.92 -4.97
CA ASN A 206 14.09 -12.15 -5.76
C ASN A 206 12.96 -13.09 -5.33
N LYS A 207 12.77 -13.30 -4.03
CA LYS A 207 11.68 -14.14 -3.50
C LYS A 207 10.30 -13.61 -3.90
N SER A 208 10.10 -12.31 -3.83
CA SER A 208 8.81 -11.69 -4.14
C SER A 208 8.41 -11.79 -5.62
N LEU A 209 9.33 -12.11 -6.52
CA LEU A 209 8.99 -12.35 -7.93
C LEU A 209 8.23 -13.68 -8.15
N TYR A 210 8.37 -14.64 -7.24
CA TYR A 210 7.85 -15.99 -7.40
C TYR A 210 6.91 -16.44 -6.29
N MET A 211 6.97 -15.79 -5.12
CA MET A 211 6.20 -16.16 -3.94
C MET A 211 5.09 -15.13 -3.70
N PRO A 212 3.82 -15.55 -3.59
CA PRO A 212 2.71 -14.63 -3.34
C PRO A 212 2.75 -14.02 -1.94
N PHE A 213 3.39 -14.68 -0.99
CA PHE A 213 3.60 -14.20 0.37
C PHE A 213 5.04 -14.44 0.80
N ILE A 214 5.64 -13.46 1.44
CA ILE A 214 6.98 -13.53 2.03
C ILE A 214 6.95 -12.91 3.42
N VAL A 215 7.81 -13.41 4.32
CA VAL A 215 8.09 -12.75 5.60
C VAL A 215 9.27 -11.80 5.39
N ILE A 216 9.15 -10.58 5.89
CA ILE A 216 10.20 -9.57 5.88
C ILE A 216 10.50 -9.22 7.34
N GLU A 217 11.74 -9.36 7.72
CA GLU A 217 12.29 -8.92 9.01
C GLU A 217 13.04 -7.61 8.81
N ILE A 218 12.87 -6.67 9.76
CA ILE A 218 13.44 -5.32 9.69
C ILE A 218 14.16 -5.01 11.01
#